data_033e7073554bdbca089f43921debab98
#
_entry.id   033e7073554bdbca089f43921debab98
#
_cell.length_a   1.000
_cell.length_b   1.000
_cell.length_c   1.000
_cell.angle_alpha   90.00
_cell.angle_beta   90.00
_cell.angle_gamma   90.00
#
_symmetry.space_group_name_H-M   'P 1'
#
loop_
_entity.id
_entity.type
_entity.pdbx_description
1 polymer ?
#
loop_
_entity_poly.entity_id
_entity_poly.type
_entity_poly.pdbx_seq_one_letter_code
_entity_poly.pdbx_strand_id
1 'polypeptide(L)'
;MIVADRKNVAEIRDLVEDHDRVLLTGCGTCVTVCLAGGERETGILGSALRMALKLIGRGNVVVDECTIERQCEDAFIDALAPRIGDYDAICSLGCGAGVQALAEGFPYTAVYPGLNTQFIGILESQGVGTEKC
;
A
#
# COMPACT_ATOMS: atom_id res chain seq x y z
N MET A 1 7.80 13.50 9.68
CA MET A 1 7.27 12.74 8.52
C MET A 1 7.91 11.36 8.49
N ILE A 2 7.20 10.36 8.00
CA ILE A 2 7.74 9.00 7.85
C ILE A 2 8.30 8.84 6.44
N VAL A 3 9.48 8.23 6.33
CA VAL A 3 10.11 7.87 5.05
C VAL A 3 10.07 6.36 4.89
N ALA A 4 9.68 5.90 3.70
CA ALA A 4 9.56 4.50 3.37
C ALA A 4 10.06 4.23 1.94
N ASP A 5 10.48 3.01 1.69
CA ASP A 5 10.86 2.51 0.38
C ASP A 5 9.85 1.47 -0.12
N ARG A 6 9.69 1.37 -1.43
CA ARG A 6 8.84 0.35 -2.04
C ARG A 6 9.48 -1.03 -1.94
N LYS A 7 8.67 -2.02 -1.62
CA LYS A 7 9.06 -3.42 -1.77
C LYS A 7 9.20 -3.78 -3.25
N ASN A 8 10.00 -4.79 -3.52
CA ASN A 8 10.11 -5.38 -4.86
C ASN A 8 8.74 -5.96 -5.30
N VAL A 9 8.37 -5.78 -6.56
CA VAL A 9 7.10 -6.29 -7.12
C VAL A 9 6.99 -7.81 -6.95
N ALA A 10 8.08 -8.56 -7.11
CA ALA A 10 8.10 -10.01 -6.89
C ALA A 10 7.75 -10.39 -5.44
N GLU A 11 8.21 -9.64 -4.46
CA GLU A 11 7.89 -9.84 -3.05
C GLU A 11 6.39 -9.58 -2.79
N ILE A 12 5.86 -8.49 -3.34
CA ILE A 12 4.43 -8.17 -3.21
C ILE A 12 3.58 -9.23 -3.91
N ARG A 13 3.97 -9.67 -5.11
CA ARG A 13 3.30 -10.77 -5.83
C ARG A 13 3.21 -12.01 -4.94
N ASP A 14 4.32 -12.42 -4.33
CA ASP A 14 4.38 -13.61 -3.48
C ASP A 14 3.48 -13.51 -2.25
N LEU A 15 3.28 -12.29 -1.72
CA LEU A 15 2.35 -12.04 -0.61
C LEU A 15 0.88 -12.21 -1.01
N VAL A 16 0.50 -11.83 -2.22
CA VAL A 16 -0.90 -11.72 -2.64
C VAL A 16 -1.34 -12.78 -3.64
N GLU A 17 -0.45 -13.59 -4.18
CA GLU A 17 -0.74 -14.53 -5.28
C GLU A 17 -1.82 -15.58 -4.94
N ASP A 18 -2.00 -15.91 -3.67
CA ASP A 18 -3.01 -16.88 -3.21
C ASP A 18 -4.40 -16.27 -2.99
N HIS A 19 -4.54 -14.97 -3.19
CA HIS A 19 -5.82 -14.26 -3.09
C HIS A 19 -6.45 -14.05 -4.47
N ASP A 20 -7.78 -13.96 -4.50
CA ASP A 20 -8.51 -13.78 -5.76
C ASP A 20 -8.78 -12.31 -6.09
N ARG A 21 -8.96 -11.48 -5.05
CA ARG A 21 -9.27 -10.05 -5.19
C ARG A 21 -8.45 -9.23 -4.21
N VAL A 22 -7.57 -8.40 -4.73
CA VAL A 22 -6.61 -7.61 -3.96
C VAL A 22 -6.85 -6.12 -4.19
N LEU A 23 -6.93 -5.35 -3.12
CA LEU A 23 -6.98 -3.89 -3.18
C LEU A 23 -5.62 -3.31 -2.81
N LEU A 24 -4.99 -2.60 -3.73
CA LEU A 24 -3.82 -1.77 -3.44
C LEU A 24 -4.30 -0.43 -2.88
N THR A 25 -3.84 -0.08 -1.70
CA THR A 25 -4.26 1.15 -1.01
C THR A 25 -3.07 2.08 -0.82
N GLY A 26 -3.04 3.17 -1.57
CA GLY A 26 -2.06 4.24 -1.43
C GLY A 26 -2.39 5.17 -0.27
N CYS A 27 -1.40 5.97 0.15
CA CYS A 27 -1.53 6.98 1.19
C CYS A 27 -1.05 8.35 0.68
N GLY A 28 -1.90 9.36 0.81
CA GLY A 28 -1.70 10.70 0.21
C GLY A 28 -0.76 11.64 0.98
N THR A 29 -0.15 11.22 2.09
CA THR A 29 0.68 12.09 2.92
C THR A 29 2.17 11.71 2.90
N CYS A 30 2.75 11.23 3.98
CA CYS A 30 4.21 11.01 4.10
C CYS A 30 4.81 10.22 2.94
N VAL A 31 4.19 9.10 2.57
CA VAL A 31 4.70 8.22 1.52
C VAL A 31 4.49 8.76 0.10
N THR A 32 3.57 9.70 -0.09
CA THR A 32 3.45 10.47 -1.34
C THR A 32 4.63 11.43 -1.47
N VAL A 33 4.98 12.11 -0.39
CA VAL A 33 6.06 13.09 -0.36
C VAL A 33 7.42 12.44 -0.61
N CYS A 34 7.67 11.23 -0.08
CA CYS A 34 8.90 10.48 -0.36
C CYS A 34 8.81 9.60 -1.63
N LEU A 35 7.77 9.75 -2.44
CA LEU A 35 7.58 9.05 -3.73
C LEU A 35 7.56 7.52 -3.61
N ALA A 36 7.00 7.00 -2.51
CA ALA A 36 6.96 5.56 -2.24
C ALA A 36 5.58 4.94 -2.43
N GLY A 37 4.48 5.59 -1.98
CA GLY A 37 3.17 4.96 -1.89
C GLY A 37 1.98 5.88 -2.14
N GLY A 38 2.17 6.99 -2.87
CA GLY A 38 1.08 7.87 -3.29
C GLY A 38 0.24 7.29 -4.42
N GLU A 39 -0.70 8.07 -4.93
CA GLU A 39 -1.60 7.66 -6.02
C GLU A 39 -0.83 7.20 -7.27
N ARG A 40 0.20 7.95 -7.66
CA ARG A 40 1.04 7.61 -8.81
C ARG A 40 1.75 6.28 -8.63
N GLU A 41 2.39 6.08 -7.49
CA GLU A 41 3.14 4.87 -7.17
C GLU A 41 2.21 3.66 -7.04
N THR A 42 1.02 3.86 -6.50
CA THR A 42 -0.04 2.84 -6.42
C THR A 42 -0.48 2.39 -7.81
N GLY A 43 -0.70 3.32 -8.73
CA GLY A 43 -1.04 3.01 -10.12
C GLY A 43 0.07 2.27 -10.87
N ILE A 44 1.32 2.68 -10.69
CA ILE A 44 2.49 2.00 -11.27
C ILE A 44 2.59 0.56 -10.74
N LEU A 45 2.49 0.39 -9.43
CA LEU A 45 2.53 -0.93 -8.81
C LEU A 45 1.38 -1.82 -9.29
N GLY A 46 0.17 -1.27 -9.39
CA GLY A 46 -1.00 -2.03 -9.87
C GLY A 46 -0.77 -2.63 -11.26
N SER A 47 -0.25 -1.83 -12.17
CA SER A 47 0.09 -2.29 -13.52
C SER A 47 1.21 -3.35 -13.51
N ALA A 48 2.28 -3.12 -12.75
CA ALA A 48 3.39 -4.05 -12.63
C ALA A 48 2.97 -5.37 -11.98
N LEU A 49 2.14 -5.32 -10.93
CA LEU A 49 1.65 -6.49 -10.21
C LEU A 49 0.74 -7.36 -11.09
N ARG A 50 -0.16 -6.74 -11.87
CA ARG A 50 -1.01 -7.48 -12.83
C ARG A 50 -0.15 -8.23 -13.84
N MET A 51 0.90 -7.62 -14.37
CA MET A 51 1.83 -8.28 -15.28
C MET A 51 2.58 -9.43 -14.59
N ALA A 52 3.09 -9.19 -13.37
CA ALA A 52 3.82 -10.20 -12.61
C ALA A 52 2.96 -11.42 -12.28
N LEU A 53 1.70 -11.20 -11.89
CA LEU A 53 0.72 -12.27 -11.64
C LEU A 53 0.42 -13.05 -12.91
N LYS A 54 0.25 -12.38 -14.03
CA LYS A 54 -0.01 -13.02 -15.32
C LYS A 54 1.15 -13.92 -15.75
N LEU A 55 2.40 -13.50 -15.51
CA LEU A 55 3.59 -14.29 -15.85
C LEU A 55 3.72 -15.60 -15.07
N ILE A 56 3.13 -15.69 -13.87
CA ILE A 56 3.12 -16.94 -13.08
C ILE A 56 1.82 -17.74 -13.22
N GLY A 57 0.98 -17.42 -14.22
CA GLY A 57 -0.27 -18.11 -14.45
C GLY A 57 -1.43 -17.69 -13.52
N ARG A 58 -1.30 -16.59 -12.81
CA ARG A 58 -2.31 -16.01 -11.91
C ARG A 58 -2.96 -14.75 -12.47
N GLY A 59 -3.12 -14.67 -13.78
CA GLY A 59 -3.76 -13.52 -14.44
C GLY A 59 -5.25 -13.33 -14.11
N ASN A 60 -5.88 -14.28 -13.44
CA ASN A 60 -7.26 -14.21 -12.95
C ASN A 60 -7.42 -13.42 -11.64
N VAL A 61 -6.32 -13.11 -10.93
CA VAL A 61 -6.37 -12.27 -9.73
C VAL A 61 -6.79 -10.86 -10.10
N VAL A 62 -7.83 -10.37 -9.45
CA VAL A 62 -8.29 -8.98 -9.61
C VAL A 62 -7.46 -8.08 -8.72
N VAL A 63 -6.82 -7.09 -9.31
CA VAL A 63 -6.03 -6.08 -8.60
C VAL A 63 -6.64 -4.72 -8.89
N ASP A 64 -7.25 -4.12 -7.88
CA ASP A 64 -7.79 -2.77 -7.92
C ASP A 64 -6.94 -1.81 -7.09
N GLU A 65 -7.08 -0.53 -7.34
CA GLU A 65 -6.29 0.53 -6.73
C GLU A 65 -7.19 1.60 -6.11
N CYS A 66 -6.79 2.11 -4.97
CA CYS A 66 -7.33 3.34 -4.41
C CYS A 66 -6.25 4.06 -3.61
N THR A 67 -6.46 5.33 -3.35
CA THR A 67 -5.59 6.10 -2.47
C THR A 67 -6.48 6.88 -1.51
N ILE A 68 -6.20 6.76 -0.22
CA ILE A 68 -6.84 7.56 0.82
C ILE A 68 -5.87 8.64 1.30
N GLU A 69 -6.39 9.71 1.85
CA GLU A 69 -5.57 10.85 2.25
C GLU A 69 -4.54 10.44 3.32
N ARG A 70 -4.96 9.64 4.31
CA ARG A 70 -4.08 9.22 5.41
C ARG A 70 -4.51 7.86 5.97
N GLN A 71 -3.62 6.87 5.91
CA GLN A 71 -3.93 5.53 6.41
C GLN A 71 -3.80 5.38 7.94
N CYS A 72 -3.18 6.34 8.61
CA CYS A 72 -3.05 6.36 10.07
C CYS A 72 -4.14 7.18 10.77
N GLU A 73 -5.25 7.44 10.11
CA GLU A 73 -6.39 8.20 10.64
C GLU A 73 -7.69 7.47 10.35
N ASP A 74 -8.41 7.09 11.40
CA ASP A 74 -9.59 6.23 11.34
C ASP A 74 -10.69 6.76 10.40
N ALA A 75 -10.90 8.07 10.37
CA ALA A 75 -11.93 8.67 9.52
C ALA A 75 -11.73 8.35 8.02
N PHE A 76 -10.47 8.31 7.56
CA PHE A 76 -10.16 7.94 6.17
C PHE A 76 -10.22 6.43 5.93
N ILE A 77 -9.88 5.62 6.95
CA ILE A 77 -10.00 4.16 6.90
C ILE A 77 -11.47 3.76 6.83
N ASP A 78 -12.32 4.37 7.64
CA ASP A 78 -13.76 4.10 7.66
C ASP A 78 -14.42 4.35 6.30
N ALA A 79 -13.89 5.29 5.52
CA ALA A 79 -14.36 5.55 4.16
C ALA A 79 -14.13 4.38 3.19
N LEU A 80 -13.21 3.46 3.50
CA LEU A 80 -12.99 2.23 2.72
C LEU A 80 -13.98 1.11 3.04
N ALA A 81 -14.62 1.15 4.20
CA ALA A 81 -15.47 0.07 4.69
C ALA A 81 -16.51 -0.45 3.66
N PRO A 82 -17.20 0.40 2.87
CA PRO A 82 -18.15 -0.08 1.86
C PRO A 82 -17.52 -0.90 0.73
N ARG A 83 -16.22 -0.75 0.49
CA ARG A 83 -15.49 -1.45 -0.58
C ARG A 83 -14.79 -2.71 -0.12
N ILE A 84 -14.37 -2.78 1.12
CA ILE A 84 -13.48 -3.84 1.63
C ILE A 84 -14.11 -5.24 1.52
N GLY A 85 -15.43 -5.35 1.65
CA GLY A 85 -16.13 -6.63 1.51
C GLY A 85 -15.97 -7.32 0.15
N ASP A 86 -15.55 -6.57 -0.87
CA ASP A 86 -15.33 -7.10 -2.22
C ASP A 86 -13.92 -7.69 -2.41
N TYR A 87 -13.04 -7.58 -1.40
CA TYR A 87 -11.64 -7.99 -1.50
C TYR A 87 -11.26 -9.01 -0.43
N ASP A 88 -10.36 -9.93 -0.81
CA ASP A 88 -9.79 -10.95 0.09
C ASP A 88 -8.57 -10.41 0.83
N ALA A 89 -7.87 -9.45 0.23
CA ALA A 89 -6.66 -8.89 0.78
C ALA A 89 -6.50 -7.40 0.43
N ILE A 90 -5.83 -6.69 1.31
CA ILE A 90 -5.39 -5.31 1.11
C ILE A 90 -3.85 -5.33 1.08
N CYS A 91 -3.25 -4.72 0.06
CA CYS A 91 -1.82 -4.41 0.08
C CYS A 91 -1.68 -2.91 0.33
N SER A 92 -1.17 -2.55 1.49
CA SER A 92 -1.00 -1.17 1.92
C SER A 92 0.31 -0.58 1.42
N LEU A 93 0.25 0.54 0.72
CA LEU A 93 1.40 1.38 0.40
C LEU A 93 1.52 2.56 1.40
N GLY A 94 1.07 2.36 2.62
CA GLY A 94 1.33 3.23 3.76
C GLY A 94 2.60 2.81 4.52
N CYS A 95 2.98 3.61 5.50
CA CYS A 95 4.01 3.22 6.47
C CYS A 95 3.46 2.17 7.46
N GLY A 96 4.31 1.66 8.35
CA GLY A 96 3.92 0.64 9.33
C GLY A 96 2.69 1.02 10.19
N ALA A 97 2.54 2.31 10.55
CA ALA A 97 1.37 2.78 11.28
C ALA A 97 0.08 2.62 10.44
N GLY A 98 0.14 2.94 9.14
CA GLY A 98 -0.99 2.78 8.23
C GLY A 98 -1.36 1.31 8.03
N VAL A 99 -0.37 0.42 7.89
CA VAL A 99 -0.60 -1.03 7.80
C VAL A 99 -1.33 -1.56 9.03
N GLN A 100 -0.87 -1.18 10.22
CA GLN A 100 -1.51 -1.60 11.48
C GLN A 100 -2.92 -1.04 11.63
N ALA A 101 -3.12 0.23 11.31
CA ALA A 101 -4.43 0.86 11.39
C ALA A 101 -5.45 0.19 10.45
N LEU A 102 -5.03 -0.17 9.22
CA LEU A 102 -5.88 -0.93 8.29
C LEU A 102 -6.19 -2.33 8.83
N ALA A 103 -5.21 -3.01 9.42
CA ALA A 103 -5.41 -4.35 9.99
C ALA A 103 -6.36 -4.33 11.19
N GLU A 104 -6.29 -3.32 12.03
CA GLU A 104 -7.21 -3.11 13.16
C GLU A 104 -8.61 -2.72 12.69
N GLY A 105 -8.72 -1.86 11.67
CA GLY A 105 -10.00 -1.44 11.10
C GLY A 105 -10.73 -2.56 10.34
N PHE A 106 -9.99 -3.48 9.73
CA PHE A 106 -10.53 -4.59 8.92
C PHE A 106 -9.98 -5.94 9.38
N PRO A 107 -10.33 -6.42 10.60
CA PRO A 107 -9.71 -7.60 11.20
C PRO A 107 -10.02 -8.92 10.48
N TYR A 108 -10.99 -8.93 9.57
CA TYR A 108 -11.37 -10.12 8.79
C TYR A 108 -10.78 -10.13 7.38
N THR A 109 -9.99 -9.12 7.02
CA THR A 109 -9.33 -9.02 5.72
C THR A 109 -7.81 -9.07 5.92
N ALA A 110 -7.11 -9.88 5.13
CA ALA A 110 -5.66 -9.94 5.18
C ALA A 110 -5.06 -8.59 4.74
N VAL A 111 -4.13 -8.04 5.52
CA VAL A 111 -3.44 -6.78 5.21
C VAL A 111 -1.95 -7.04 5.09
N TYR A 112 -1.38 -6.70 3.94
CA TYR A 112 0.04 -6.89 3.64
C TYR A 112 0.74 -5.54 3.46
N PRO A 113 1.99 -5.39 3.96
CA PRO A 113 2.78 -4.19 3.72
C PRO A 113 3.39 -4.21 2.31
N GLY A 114 3.17 -3.15 1.55
CA GLY A 114 3.82 -2.92 0.25
C GLY A 114 5.08 -2.07 0.33
N LEU A 115 5.33 -1.46 1.47
CA LEU A 115 6.50 -0.62 1.73
C LEU A 115 7.33 -1.16 2.89
N ASN A 116 8.59 -0.73 2.93
CA ASN A 116 9.49 -0.86 4.08
C ASN A 116 9.66 0.52 4.71
N THR A 117 9.15 0.71 5.92
CA THR A 117 9.37 1.95 6.68
C THR A 117 10.83 2.05 7.08
N GLN A 118 11.48 3.16 6.74
CA GLN A 118 12.91 3.38 7.00
C GLN A 118 13.14 4.16 8.29
N PHE A 119 12.60 5.37 8.38
CA PHE A 119 12.83 6.25 9.51
C PHE A 119 11.80 7.38 9.58
N ILE A 120 11.88 8.16 10.67
CA ILE A 120 11.21 9.44 10.82
C ILE A 120 12.22 10.55 10.52
N GLY A 121 11.85 11.50 9.69
CA GLY A 121 12.74 12.56 9.27
C GLY A 121 12.06 13.80 8.74
N ILE A 122 12.86 14.66 8.12
CA ILE A 122 12.41 15.82 7.37
C ILE A 122 12.67 15.64 5.89
N LEU A 123 11.88 16.31 5.07
CA LEU A 123 12.10 16.38 3.64
C LEU A 123 12.89 17.65 3.32
N GLU A 124 14.06 17.50 2.72
CA GLU A 124 14.89 18.62 2.27
C GLU A 124 14.50 19.07 0.87
N SER A 125 14.15 18.11 0.01
CA SER A 125 13.58 18.31 -1.32
C SER A 125 12.75 17.09 -1.68
N GLN A 126 11.97 17.18 -2.77
CA GLN A 126 11.13 16.05 -3.18
C GLN A 126 11.98 14.79 -3.41
N GLY A 127 11.66 13.73 -2.70
CA GLY A 127 12.37 12.45 -2.75
C GLY A 127 13.68 12.39 -1.94
N VAL A 128 14.08 13.47 -1.27
CA VAL A 128 15.30 13.53 -0.45
C VAL A 128 14.94 13.82 1.01
N GLY A 129 15.06 12.82 1.86
CA GLY A 129 14.81 12.93 3.29
C GLY A 129 16.07 12.81 4.13
N THR A 130 16.11 13.50 5.26
CA THR A 130 17.17 13.40 6.27
C THR A 130 16.58 12.89 7.57
N GLU A 131 17.15 11.82 8.10
CA GLU A 131 16.74 11.22 9.36
C GLU A 131 16.91 12.20 10.53
N LYS A 132 15.90 12.26 11.39
CA LYS A 132 15.89 13.11 12.58
C LYS A 132 15.60 12.34 13.88
N CYS A 133 15.19 11.08 13.73
CA CYS A 133 14.86 10.25 14.88
C CYS A 133 15.19 8.79 14.63
#